data_e8af139d735718f0151b49bc66907afb
#
_entry.id   e8af139d735718f0151b49bc66907afb
#
_cell.length_a   1.000
_cell.length_b   1.000
_cell.length_c   1.000
_cell.angle_alpha   90.00
_cell.angle_beta   90.00
_cell.angle_gamma   90.00
#
_symmetry.space_group_name_H-M   'P 1'
#
loop_
_entity.id
_entity.type
_entity.pdbx_description
1 polymer ?
#
loop_
_entity_poly.entity_id
_entity_poly.type
_entity_poly.pdbx_seq_one_letter_code
_entity_poly.pdbx_strand_id
1 'polypeptide(L)'
;MKKTLLLLLVILLLIPLSPTAKANLSTKKEIFSMLQEAFQVQVSLSERTRTKEEIYDLLNPYFSEAYQKLFWKESVFEEKGKFITYGSDFALFYIPFFHYSDKTKVIFLPESIYVFEFFPATIDGPVGYEDHFEGVLLRKVDGGWKVDEYLYNNIPDSILKKANISK
;
A
#
# COMPACT_ATOMS: atom_id res chain seq x y z
N MET A 1 33.98 32.92 23.85
CA MET A 1 32.79 33.12 23.01
C MET A 1 32.68 32.20 21.82
N LYS A 2 33.75 31.61 21.24
CA LYS A 2 33.66 30.68 20.06
C LYS A 2 33.21 29.26 20.41
N LYS A 3 33.36 28.77 21.63
CA LYS A 3 32.98 27.40 22.04
C LYS A 3 31.49 27.24 22.36
N THR A 4 30.80 28.29 22.77
CA THR A 4 29.34 28.26 23.03
C THR A 4 28.51 28.28 21.76
N LEU A 5 29.02 28.84 20.65
CA LEU A 5 28.33 28.87 19.38
C LEU A 5 28.32 27.50 18.68
N LEU A 6 29.36 26.68 18.92
CA LEU A 6 29.45 25.33 18.36
C LEU A 6 28.47 24.34 19.02
N LEU A 7 28.16 24.54 20.30
CA LEU A 7 27.23 23.68 21.04
C LEU A 7 25.75 23.91 20.60
N LEU A 8 25.40 25.13 20.21
CA LEU A 8 24.06 25.48 19.71
C LEU A 8 23.78 24.91 18.32
N LEU A 9 24.81 24.72 17.49
CA LEU A 9 24.66 24.15 16.13
C LEU A 9 24.39 22.64 16.16
N VAL A 10 24.92 21.92 17.15
CA VAL A 10 24.75 20.46 17.28
C VAL A 10 23.35 20.09 17.79
N ILE A 11 22.70 20.96 18.58
CA ILE A 11 21.35 20.71 19.13
C ILE A 11 20.27 20.85 18.04
N LEU A 12 20.51 21.59 16.98
CA LEU A 12 19.56 21.78 15.86
C LEU A 12 19.41 20.56 14.95
N LEU A 13 20.33 19.58 15.03
CA LEU A 13 20.33 18.36 14.21
C LEU A 13 19.58 17.17 14.83
N LEU A 14 19.02 17.32 16.04
CA LEU A 14 18.30 16.28 16.77
C LEU A 14 16.79 16.54 16.84
N ILE A 15 16.23 17.23 15.84
CA ILE A 15 14.77 17.25 15.71
C ILE A 15 14.38 15.85 15.18
N PRO A 16 13.75 14.98 16.00
CA PRO A 16 13.21 13.73 15.47
C PRO A 16 12.17 14.15 14.41
N LEU A 17 12.36 13.71 13.17
CA LEU A 17 11.27 13.71 12.20
C LEU A 17 10.20 12.79 12.80
N SER A 18 9.24 13.41 13.50
CA SER A 18 8.05 12.69 13.95
C SER A 18 7.29 12.26 12.71
N PRO A 19 7.14 10.98 12.44
CA PRO A 19 6.31 10.54 11.34
C PRO A 19 4.85 10.71 11.70
N THR A 20 4.08 11.07 10.71
CA THR A 20 2.65 10.86 10.62
C THR A 20 1.73 11.87 11.31
N ALA A 21 1.51 12.99 10.65
CA ALA A 21 0.15 13.51 10.60
C ALA A 21 -0.72 12.40 9.97
N LYS A 22 -1.71 11.87 10.72
CA LYS A 22 -2.71 10.93 10.20
C LYS A 22 -3.40 11.61 9.02
N ALA A 23 -3.03 11.22 7.79
CA ALA A 23 -3.55 11.84 6.59
C ALA A 23 -5.07 11.60 6.54
N ASN A 24 -5.84 12.68 6.57
CA ASN A 24 -7.27 12.61 6.27
C ASN A 24 -7.40 12.52 4.74
N LEU A 25 -7.43 11.28 4.21
CA LEU A 25 -7.54 11.05 2.77
C LEU A 25 -8.92 11.52 2.28
N SER A 26 -8.95 12.65 1.62
CA SER A 26 -10.17 13.30 1.14
C SER A 26 -10.22 13.46 -0.39
N THR A 27 -9.10 13.27 -1.06
CA THR A 27 -8.98 13.44 -2.50
C THR A 27 -8.41 12.20 -3.19
N LYS A 28 -8.76 12.01 -4.46
CA LYS A 28 -8.20 10.96 -5.32
C LYS A 28 -6.67 11.02 -5.37
N LYS A 29 -6.09 12.22 -5.39
CA LYS A 29 -4.64 12.43 -5.43
C LYS A 29 -3.95 11.92 -4.16
N GLU A 30 -4.52 12.21 -2.99
CA GLU A 30 -3.98 11.74 -1.71
C GLU A 30 -4.03 10.21 -1.60
N ILE A 31 -5.14 9.60 -2.07
CA ILE A 31 -5.27 8.13 -2.16
C ILE A 31 -4.17 7.55 -3.05
N PHE A 32 -3.96 8.13 -4.22
CA PHE A 32 -2.94 7.66 -5.15
C PHE A 32 -1.54 7.75 -4.57
N SER A 33 -1.19 8.88 -3.93
CA SER A 33 0.11 9.03 -3.26
C SER A 33 0.31 7.97 -2.18
N MET A 34 -0.69 7.78 -1.31
CA MET A 34 -0.64 6.78 -0.25
C MET A 34 -0.45 5.35 -0.80
N LEU A 35 -1.17 4.98 -1.86
CA LEU A 35 -1.04 3.64 -2.45
C LEU A 35 0.30 3.43 -3.17
N GLN A 36 0.83 4.47 -3.81
CA GLN A 36 2.17 4.43 -4.41
C GLN A 36 3.25 4.25 -3.34
N GLU A 37 3.16 4.98 -2.22
CA GLU A 37 4.07 4.81 -1.09
C GLU A 37 3.96 3.41 -0.47
N ALA A 38 2.72 2.91 -0.27
CA ALA A 38 2.48 1.56 0.22
C ALA A 38 3.10 0.48 -0.68
N PHE A 39 2.96 0.62 -2.00
CA PHE A 39 3.59 -0.26 -2.98
C PHE A 39 5.12 -0.21 -2.88
N GLN A 40 5.73 0.98 -2.80
CA GLN A 40 7.18 1.13 -2.66
C GLN A 40 7.70 0.48 -1.37
N VAL A 41 6.96 0.57 -0.28
CA VAL A 41 7.29 -0.14 0.96
C VAL A 41 7.29 -1.66 0.74
N GLN A 42 6.25 -2.21 0.10
CA GLN A 42 6.22 -3.64 -0.22
C GLN A 42 7.41 -4.07 -1.10
N VAL A 43 7.72 -3.32 -2.15
CA VAL A 43 8.87 -3.58 -3.04
C VAL A 43 10.19 -3.54 -2.28
N SER A 44 10.38 -2.58 -1.38
CA SER A 44 11.61 -2.44 -0.58
C SER A 44 11.93 -3.66 0.29
N LEU A 45 10.93 -4.49 0.60
CA LEU A 45 11.13 -5.71 1.39
C LEU A 45 11.95 -6.77 0.67
N SER A 46 12.12 -6.67 -0.66
CA SER A 46 12.97 -7.56 -1.45
C SER A 46 14.46 -7.14 -1.50
N GLU A 47 14.80 -5.94 -1.03
CA GLU A 47 16.16 -5.42 -1.14
C GLU A 47 17.17 -6.08 -0.18
N ARG A 48 16.69 -6.50 0.99
CA ARG A 48 17.49 -7.17 2.02
C ARG A 48 16.62 -7.93 3.00
N THR A 49 17.23 -8.89 3.69
CA THR A 49 16.57 -9.56 4.82
C THR A 49 16.38 -8.60 6.01
N ARG A 50 15.27 -8.76 6.74
CA ARG A 50 14.86 -7.93 7.88
C ARG A 50 14.38 -8.79 9.04
N THR A 51 14.31 -8.23 10.24
CA THR A 51 13.59 -8.88 11.34
C THR A 51 12.07 -8.79 11.08
N LYS A 52 11.31 -9.56 11.81
CA LYS A 52 9.84 -9.53 11.74
C LYS A 52 9.30 -8.15 12.14
N GLU A 53 9.85 -7.58 13.20
CA GLU A 53 9.51 -6.27 13.74
C GLU A 53 9.79 -5.17 12.69
N GLU A 54 10.97 -5.18 12.05
CA GLU A 54 11.31 -4.22 11.00
C GLU A 54 10.29 -4.23 9.83
N ILE A 55 9.81 -5.42 9.43
CA ILE A 55 8.81 -5.55 8.37
C ILE A 55 7.46 -5.00 8.83
N TYR A 56 7.01 -5.35 10.04
CA TYR A 56 5.75 -4.82 10.57
C TYR A 56 5.78 -3.30 10.73
N ASP A 57 6.87 -2.73 11.20
CA ASP A 57 7.04 -1.28 11.36
C ASP A 57 6.96 -0.55 10.00
N LEU A 58 7.50 -1.14 8.94
CA LEU A 58 7.41 -0.61 7.58
C LEU A 58 5.99 -0.69 7.01
N LEU A 59 5.29 -1.80 7.23
CA LEU A 59 3.95 -2.04 6.67
C LEU A 59 2.84 -1.33 7.46
N ASN A 60 2.99 -1.20 8.77
CA ASN A 60 1.94 -0.73 9.68
C ASN A 60 1.36 0.66 9.34
N PRO A 61 2.10 1.64 8.81
CA PRO A 61 1.53 2.92 8.40
C PRO A 61 0.46 2.79 7.30
N TYR A 62 0.56 1.79 6.44
CA TYR A 62 -0.23 1.64 5.21
C TYR A 62 -1.25 0.52 5.23
N PHE A 63 -1.01 -0.55 6.01
CA PHE A 63 -1.78 -1.79 5.96
C PHE A 63 -2.38 -2.13 7.32
N SER A 64 -3.62 -2.63 7.32
CA SER A 64 -4.23 -3.21 8.52
C SER A 64 -3.51 -4.48 8.94
N GLU A 65 -3.69 -4.89 10.19
CA GLU A 65 -3.14 -6.15 10.69
C GLU A 65 -3.68 -7.37 9.91
N ALA A 66 -4.94 -7.32 9.50
CA ALA A 66 -5.57 -8.38 8.70
C ALA A 66 -4.88 -8.53 7.34
N TYR A 67 -4.64 -7.40 6.66
CA TYR A 67 -3.93 -7.39 5.38
C TYR A 67 -2.48 -7.86 5.52
N GLN A 68 -1.77 -7.38 6.54
CA GLN A 68 -0.38 -7.77 6.81
C GLN A 68 -0.24 -9.27 7.05
N LYS A 69 -1.20 -9.92 7.73
CA LYS A 69 -1.20 -11.38 7.93
C LYS A 69 -1.31 -12.15 6.61
N LEU A 70 -2.14 -11.70 5.68
CA LEU A 70 -2.27 -12.32 4.36
C LEU A 70 -1.01 -12.11 3.53
N PHE A 71 -0.51 -10.89 3.48
CA PHE A 71 0.74 -10.57 2.79
C PHE A 71 1.92 -11.38 3.34
N TRP A 72 2.03 -11.48 4.67
CA TRP A 72 3.06 -12.28 5.32
C TRP A 72 3.02 -13.75 4.89
N LYS A 73 1.84 -14.34 4.93
CA LYS A 73 1.64 -15.77 4.61
C LYS A 73 2.03 -16.09 3.16
N GLU A 74 1.72 -15.22 2.23
CA GLU A 74 1.83 -15.51 0.79
C GLU A 74 3.12 -14.95 0.16
N SER A 75 3.71 -13.90 0.73
CA SER A 75 4.80 -13.16 0.07
C SER A 75 6.09 -13.04 0.89
N VAL A 76 6.08 -13.39 2.19
CA VAL A 76 7.26 -13.27 3.05
C VAL A 76 7.88 -14.63 3.32
N PHE A 77 9.17 -14.75 3.09
CA PHE A 77 9.95 -15.98 3.24
C PHE A 77 11.03 -15.82 4.30
N GLU A 78 11.29 -16.89 5.06
CA GLU A 78 12.36 -16.91 6.05
C GLU A 78 13.69 -17.34 5.42
N GLU A 79 14.74 -16.56 5.69
CA GLU A 79 16.11 -16.85 5.36
C GLU A 79 17.02 -16.66 6.57
N LYS A 80 17.58 -17.76 7.10
CA LYS A 80 18.55 -17.75 8.20
C LYS A 80 18.10 -16.95 9.42
N GLY A 81 16.81 -17.09 9.81
CA GLY A 81 16.22 -16.41 10.96
C GLY A 81 15.84 -14.94 10.71
N LYS A 82 15.88 -14.49 9.47
CA LYS A 82 15.36 -13.20 8.99
C LYS A 82 14.37 -13.42 7.87
N PHE A 83 13.74 -12.34 7.39
CA PHE A 83 12.63 -12.41 6.45
C PHE A 83 12.88 -11.50 5.25
N ILE A 84 12.41 -11.92 4.09
CA ILE A 84 12.53 -11.22 2.79
C ILE A 84 11.30 -11.51 1.93
N THR A 85 11.01 -10.65 0.96
CA THR A 85 10.11 -10.96 -0.14
C THR A 85 10.92 -11.16 -1.41
N TYR A 86 10.47 -12.05 -2.29
CA TYR A 86 11.02 -12.15 -3.64
C TYR A 86 10.07 -11.42 -4.58
N GLY A 87 10.33 -10.16 -4.86
CA GLY A 87 9.50 -9.42 -5.81
C GLY A 87 9.31 -10.25 -7.09
N SER A 88 8.08 -10.56 -7.44
CA SER A 88 7.74 -11.29 -8.66
C SER A 88 6.50 -10.68 -9.28
N ASP A 89 6.36 -10.86 -10.58
CA ASP A 89 5.17 -10.43 -11.34
C ASP A 89 3.87 -11.13 -10.87
N PHE A 90 3.99 -12.12 -9.99
CA PHE A 90 2.89 -12.90 -9.40
C PHE A 90 2.77 -12.72 -7.88
N ALA A 91 3.34 -11.68 -7.33
CA ALA A 91 3.30 -11.47 -5.89
C ALA A 91 1.87 -11.14 -5.42
N LEU A 92 1.25 -12.10 -4.74
CA LEU A 92 -0.08 -11.92 -4.15
C LEU A 92 -0.06 -10.84 -3.06
N PHE A 93 -1.15 -10.09 -2.97
CA PHE A 93 -1.33 -9.04 -1.96
C PHE A 93 -0.33 -7.87 -2.03
N TYR A 94 0.31 -7.64 -3.18
CA TYR A 94 0.89 -6.33 -3.46
C TYR A 94 -0.22 -5.35 -3.87
N ILE A 95 -0.01 -4.06 -3.68
CA ILE A 95 -0.90 -3.05 -4.27
C ILE A 95 -0.92 -3.30 -5.79
N PRO A 96 -2.11 -3.40 -6.42
CA PRO A 96 -2.21 -3.62 -7.86
C PRO A 96 -1.46 -2.57 -8.68
N PHE A 97 -0.99 -2.95 -9.86
CA PHE A 97 -0.30 -2.05 -10.80
C PHE A 97 -1.25 -1.05 -11.46
N PHE A 98 -1.89 -0.23 -10.66
CA PHE A 98 -2.80 0.80 -11.13
C PHE A 98 -2.11 1.79 -12.06
N HIS A 99 -2.85 2.26 -13.08
CA HIS A 99 -2.37 3.35 -13.94
C HIS A 99 -2.37 4.71 -13.23
N TYR A 100 -3.02 4.83 -12.07
CA TYR A 100 -3.20 6.08 -11.32
C TYR A 100 -3.74 7.23 -12.18
N SER A 101 -4.68 6.92 -13.05
CA SER A 101 -5.32 7.82 -14.02
C SER A 101 -6.86 7.80 -13.88
N ASP A 102 -7.57 8.23 -14.90
CA ASP A 102 -9.04 8.11 -14.93
C ASP A 102 -9.54 6.67 -15.07
N LYS A 103 -8.67 5.74 -15.45
CA LYS A 103 -8.95 4.29 -15.42
C LYS A 103 -9.12 3.80 -14.00
N THR A 104 -8.27 4.27 -13.07
CA THR A 104 -8.34 3.91 -11.66
C THR A 104 -9.51 4.62 -10.99
N LYS A 105 -10.50 3.88 -10.52
CA LYS A 105 -11.68 4.39 -9.85
C LYS A 105 -11.45 4.49 -8.35
N VAL A 106 -11.93 5.59 -7.75
CA VAL A 106 -11.90 5.83 -6.30
C VAL A 106 -13.30 6.17 -5.86
N ILE A 107 -13.91 5.33 -5.02
CA ILE A 107 -15.25 5.51 -4.50
C ILE A 107 -15.18 5.72 -2.99
N PHE A 108 -15.48 6.93 -2.56
CA PHE A 108 -15.51 7.31 -1.15
C PHE A 108 -16.86 6.92 -0.53
N LEU A 109 -16.80 6.21 0.59
CA LEU A 109 -17.92 5.96 1.49
C LEU A 109 -17.56 6.49 2.89
N PRO A 110 -18.49 6.62 3.84
CA PRO A 110 -18.22 7.20 5.16
C PRO A 110 -17.07 6.50 5.92
N GLU A 111 -17.01 5.16 5.86
CA GLU A 111 -16.08 4.34 6.64
C GLU A 111 -15.15 3.47 5.77
N SER A 112 -15.18 3.66 4.45
CA SER A 112 -14.36 2.88 3.53
C SER A 112 -14.12 3.61 2.23
N ILE A 113 -13.02 3.26 1.55
CA ILE A 113 -12.70 3.78 0.23
C ILE A 113 -12.34 2.59 -0.65
N TYR A 114 -13.07 2.43 -1.75
CA TYR A 114 -12.75 1.44 -2.78
C TYR A 114 -11.87 2.08 -3.83
N VAL A 115 -10.73 1.44 -4.12
CA VAL A 115 -9.86 1.80 -5.23
C VAL A 115 -9.71 0.59 -6.12
N PHE A 116 -10.06 0.70 -7.39
CA PHE A 116 -10.01 -0.43 -8.31
C PHE A 116 -9.85 0.02 -9.76
N GLU A 117 -9.39 -0.91 -10.60
CA GLU A 117 -9.20 -0.72 -12.02
C GLU A 117 -9.60 -1.99 -12.78
N PHE A 118 -10.02 -1.84 -14.02
CA PHE A 118 -10.26 -2.93 -14.94
C PHE A 118 -8.98 -3.20 -15.73
N PHE A 119 -8.54 -4.45 -15.73
CA PHE A 119 -7.41 -4.94 -16.49
C PHE A 119 -7.93 -5.81 -17.63
N PRO A 120 -7.80 -5.36 -18.89
CA PRO A 120 -8.24 -6.13 -20.03
C PRO A 120 -7.36 -7.38 -20.21
N ALA A 121 -7.95 -8.44 -20.73
CA ALA A 121 -7.24 -9.66 -21.05
C ALA A 121 -5.98 -9.39 -21.88
N THR A 122 -4.92 -10.11 -21.61
CA THR A 122 -3.71 -10.11 -22.42
C THR A 122 -3.14 -11.49 -22.56
N ILE A 123 -2.55 -11.76 -23.74
CA ILE A 123 -1.73 -12.92 -24.02
C ILE A 123 -0.26 -12.51 -24.31
N ASP A 124 0.02 -11.21 -24.19
CA ASP A 124 1.34 -10.66 -24.43
C ASP A 124 2.21 -10.84 -23.18
N GLY A 125 3.37 -11.47 -23.33
CA GLY A 125 4.31 -11.70 -22.24
C GLY A 125 4.32 -13.15 -21.74
N PRO A 126 5.08 -13.43 -20.66
CA PRO A 126 5.27 -14.78 -20.13
C PRO A 126 4.01 -15.32 -19.43
N VAL A 127 3.04 -14.47 -19.12
CA VAL A 127 1.78 -14.83 -18.43
C VAL A 127 0.63 -14.06 -19.05
N GLY A 128 -0.33 -14.81 -19.56
CA GLY A 128 -1.62 -14.26 -19.96
C GLY A 128 -2.61 -14.25 -18.81
N TYR A 129 -3.55 -13.32 -18.85
CA TYR A 129 -4.70 -13.27 -17.94
C TYR A 129 -5.96 -12.83 -18.68
N GLU A 130 -7.11 -13.19 -18.13
CA GLU A 130 -8.41 -12.79 -18.65
C GLU A 130 -8.82 -11.42 -18.13
N ASP A 131 -9.88 -10.86 -18.72
CA ASP A 131 -10.52 -9.62 -18.23
C ASP A 131 -10.84 -9.74 -16.74
N HIS A 132 -10.33 -8.80 -15.95
CA HIS A 132 -10.60 -8.81 -14.51
C HIS A 132 -10.54 -7.41 -13.88
N PHE A 133 -11.13 -7.28 -12.70
CA PHE A 133 -10.93 -6.14 -11.83
C PHE A 133 -9.94 -6.48 -10.72
N GLU A 134 -8.99 -5.59 -10.50
CA GLU A 134 -8.19 -5.60 -9.29
C GLU A 134 -8.42 -4.33 -8.49
N GLY A 135 -8.29 -4.44 -7.19
CA GLY A 135 -8.48 -3.30 -6.31
C GLY A 135 -8.05 -3.53 -4.88
N VAL A 136 -8.22 -2.48 -4.10
CA VAL A 136 -8.04 -2.51 -2.65
C VAL A 136 -9.19 -1.78 -1.97
N LEU A 137 -9.54 -2.25 -0.77
CA LEU A 137 -10.45 -1.58 0.13
C LEU A 137 -9.63 -0.94 1.26
N LEU A 138 -9.80 0.36 1.46
CA LEU A 138 -9.25 1.06 2.60
C LEU A 138 -10.31 1.22 3.67
N ARG A 139 -9.92 1.06 4.94
CA ARG A 139 -10.73 1.31 6.13
C ARG A 139 -9.99 2.21 7.12
N LYS A 140 -10.74 2.87 7.98
CA LYS A 140 -10.16 3.57 9.12
C LYS A 140 -9.76 2.58 10.20
N VAL A 141 -8.47 2.53 10.51
CA VAL A 141 -7.88 1.68 11.56
C VAL A 141 -7.00 2.56 12.43
N ASP A 142 -7.20 2.55 13.74
CA ASP A 142 -6.46 3.36 14.71
C ASP A 142 -6.45 4.87 14.36
N GLY A 143 -7.55 5.33 13.76
CA GLY A 143 -7.76 6.72 13.36
C GLY A 143 -6.99 7.16 12.10
N GLY A 144 -6.42 6.21 11.34
CA GLY A 144 -5.82 6.43 10.01
C GLY A 144 -6.47 5.55 8.95
N TRP A 145 -6.31 5.93 7.68
CA TRP A 145 -6.72 5.09 6.57
C TRP A 145 -5.64 4.05 6.28
N LYS A 146 -6.03 2.77 6.18
CA LYS A 146 -5.14 1.66 5.84
C LYS A 146 -5.79 0.77 4.78
N VAL A 147 -4.98 0.16 3.94
CA VAL A 147 -5.40 -0.93 3.05
C VAL A 147 -5.76 -2.12 3.92
N ASP A 148 -6.99 -2.62 3.78
CA ASP A 148 -7.56 -3.66 4.62
C ASP A 148 -7.88 -4.94 3.85
N GLU A 149 -8.29 -4.82 2.58
CA GLU A 149 -8.61 -5.96 1.74
C GLU A 149 -8.00 -5.80 0.34
N TYR A 150 -7.55 -6.91 -0.24
CA TYR A 150 -7.25 -7.04 -1.66
C TYR A 150 -8.50 -7.56 -2.39
N LEU A 151 -8.80 -6.97 -3.52
CA LEU A 151 -10.00 -7.27 -4.29
C LEU A 151 -9.61 -7.81 -5.68
N TYR A 152 -10.04 -9.02 -5.99
CA TYR A 152 -9.87 -9.64 -7.31
C TYR A 152 -11.21 -10.14 -7.83
N ASN A 153 -11.76 -9.50 -8.86
CA ASN A 153 -13.09 -9.79 -9.43
C ASN A 153 -14.27 -9.76 -8.43
N ASN A 154 -14.06 -9.30 -7.21
CA ASN A 154 -15.07 -9.25 -6.15
C ASN A 154 -15.49 -7.81 -5.77
N ILE A 155 -15.34 -6.86 -6.70
CA ILE A 155 -15.86 -5.51 -6.50
C ILE A 155 -17.38 -5.57 -6.40
N PRO A 156 -18.01 -5.07 -5.31
CA PRO A 156 -19.45 -5.11 -5.15
C PRO A 156 -20.19 -4.37 -6.30
N ASP A 157 -21.30 -4.94 -6.77
CA ASP A 157 -22.09 -4.32 -7.86
C ASP A 157 -22.57 -2.90 -7.53
N SER A 158 -22.86 -2.63 -6.26
CA SER A 158 -23.21 -1.29 -5.79
C SER A 158 -22.07 -0.28 -5.95
N ILE A 159 -20.82 -0.73 -5.87
CA ILE A 159 -19.61 0.09 -6.08
C ILE A 159 -19.36 0.29 -7.57
N LEU A 160 -19.49 -0.77 -8.39
CA LEU A 160 -19.40 -0.65 -9.85
C LEU A 160 -20.42 0.34 -10.39
N LYS A 161 -21.68 0.27 -9.96
CA LYS A 161 -22.72 1.23 -10.32
C LYS A 161 -22.36 2.68 -9.95
N LYS A 162 -21.77 2.90 -8.77
CA LYS A 162 -21.29 4.24 -8.35
C LYS A 162 -20.15 4.75 -9.23
N ALA A 163 -19.36 3.87 -9.82
CA ALA A 163 -18.30 4.18 -10.76
C ALA A 163 -18.80 4.34 -12.22
N ASN A 164 -20.14 4.23 -12.47
CA ASN A 164 -20.75 4.19 -13.78
C ASN A 164 -20.25 3.02 -14.67
N ILE A 165 -19.98 1.89 -14.06
CA ILE A 165 -19.58 0.65 -14.73
C ILE A 165 -20.76 -0.32 -14.70
N SER A 166 -21.21 -0.75 -15.87
CA SER A 166 -22.19 -1.83 -16.03
C SER A 166 -21.44 -3.15 -16.30
N LYS A 167 -21.84 -4.21 -15.61
CA LYS A 167 -21.40 -5.57 -15.96
C LYS A 167 -22.15 -6.06 -17.17
#